data_07782319a8c25a7984f16691ff602402
#
_entry.id   07782319a8c25a7984f16691ff602402
#
_cell.length_a   1.000
_cell.length_b   1.000
_cell.length_c   1.000
_cell.angle_alpha   90.00
_cell.angle_beta   90.00
_cell.angle_gamma   90.00
#
_symmetry.space_group_name_H-M   'P 1'
#
loop_
_entity.id
_entity.type
_entity.pdbx_description
1 polymer ?
#
loop_
_entity_poly.entity_id
_entity_poly.type
_entity_poly.pdbx_seq_one_letter_code
_entity_poly.pdbx_strand_id
1 'polypeptide(L)'
;PWERTRKVWYEMKAYQELSKEELLTLKAELDAAYEDAKGKGLKLDMSRGKPSAAQLDMTMPIMDVLNAESDLRTEAGVDCRNYGVMDGIPEAKTLMGAMMGVAPEKVIVCGNASLTIMYNTVSRSVTHGICGSTPWCKLDKVKFLCPVPGYDRHFAVTEHFGIEMINIPMTPTGPDMDLVEKYVNEDPAVKGIWCVPKYSNPQGYTYSKETVERFAR
;
A
#
# COMPACT_ATOMS: atom_id res chain seq x y z
N PRO A 1 -17.41 -18.17 6.65
CA PRO A 1 -17.69 -17.30 7.81
C PRO A 1 -17.61 -15.80 7.47
N TRP A 2 -16.68 -15.37 6.63
CA TRP A 2 -16.45 -13.97 6.25
C TRP A 2 -17.61 -13.33 5.47
N GLU A 3 -18.21 -14.05 4.54
CA GLU A 3 -19.31 -13.54 3.71
C GLU A 3 -20.57 -13.30 4.55
N ARG A 4 -20.82 -14.13 5.57
CA ARG A 4 -21.97 -13.97 6.46
C ARG A 4 -21.84 -12.75 7.36
N THR A 5 -20.63 -12.44 7.84
CA THR A 5 -20.36 -11.25 8.68
C THR A 5 -20.49 -9.96 7.86
N ARG A 6 -19.96 -9.96 6.63
CA ARG A 6 -20.00 -8.79 5.73
C ARG A 6 -21.44 -8.39 5.35
N LYS A 7 -22.32 -9.38 5.13
CA LYS A 7 -23.73 -9.13 4.77
C LYS A 7 -24.50 -8.47 5.90
N VAL A 8 -24.23 -8.84 7.16
CA VAL A 8 -24.91 -8.29 8.34
C VAL A 8 -24.58 -6.79 8.53
N TRP A 9 -23.36 -6.35 8.26
CA TRP A 9 -22.97 -4.95 8.46
C TRP A 9 -23.54 -3.99 7.40
N TYR A 10 -23.81 -4.47 6.18
CA TYR A 10 -24.38 -3.65 5.12
C TYR A 10 -25.90 -3.49 5.16
N GLU A 11 -26.60 -4.33 5.93
CA GLU A 11 -28.06 -4.32 6.04
C GLU A 11 -28.55 -3.67 7.35
N MET A 12 -27.65 -3.23 8.24
CA MET A 12 -28.03 -2.58 9.49
C MET A 12 -28.43 -1.11 9.25
N LYS A 13 -29.59 -0.71 9.78
CA LYS A 13 -29.94 0.71 9.87
C LYS A 13 -28.88 1.47 10.67
N ALA A 14 -28.63 2.72 10.31
CA ALA A 14 -27.77 3.59 11.11
C ALA A 14 -28.33 3.74 12.52
N TYR A 15 -27.49 3.81 13.53
CA TYR A 15 -27.95 3.94 14.95
C TYR A 15 -28.92 5.11 15.16
N GLN A 16 -28.79 6.17 14.37
CA GLN A 16 -29.65 7.34 14.39
C GLN A 16 -31.08 7.05 13.88
N GLU A 17 -31.26 5.96 13.13
CA GLU A 17 -32.55 5.55 12.55
C GLU A 17 -33.28 4.50 13.41
N LEU A 18 -32.63 4.04 14.49
CA LEU A 18 -33.18 3.06 15.40
C LEU A 18 -34.00 3.73 16.50
N SER A 19 -35.15 3.12 16.86
CA SER A 19 -35.90 3.51 18.01
C SER A 19 -35.14 3.23 19.32
N LYS A 20 -35.58 3.86 20.41
CA LYS A 20 -34.98 3.61 21.73
C LYS A 20 -35.08 2.12 22.15
N GLU A 21 -36.16 1.44 21.79
CA GLU A 21 -36.34 0.01 22.11
C GLU A 21 -35.38 -0.87 21.29
N GLU A 22 -35.24 -0.59 19.99
CA GLU A 22 -34.28 -1.28 19.11
C GLU A 22 -32.85 -1.07 19.60
N LEU A 23 -32.48 0.14 20.02
CA LEU A 23 -31.17 0.45 20.58
C LEU A 23 -30.87 -0.29 21.88
N LEU A 24 -31.88 -0.41 22.78
CA LEU A 24 -31.74 -1.15 24.03
C LEU A 24 -31.56 -2.65 23.78
N THR A 25 -32.33 -3.21 22.84
CA THR A 25 -32.18 -4.61 22.44
C THR A 25 -30.79 -4.88 21.84
N LEU A 26 -30.39 -4.05 20.89
CA LEU A 26 -29.06 -4.17 20.26
C LEU A 26 -27.94 -4.02 21.29
N LYS A 27 -28.06 -3.09 22.23
CA LYS A 27 -27.10 -2.93 23.32
C LYS A 27 -26.98 -4.22 24.16
N ALA A 28 -28.09 -4.83 24.53
CA ALA A 28 -28.08 -6.06 25.30
C ALA A 28 -27.41 -7.22 24.54
N GLU A 29 -27.67 -7.34 23.25
CA GLU A 29 -27.03 -8.33 22.38
C GLU A 29 -25.51 -8.11 22.28
N LEU A 30 -25.08 -6.86 22.10
CA LEU A 30 -23.67 -6.50 22.02
C LEU A 30 -22.95 -6.68 23.35
N ASP A 31 -23.58 -6.32 24.47
CA ASP A 31 -23.05 -6.56 25.81
C ASP A 31 -22.85 -8.06 26.07
N ALA A 32 -23.81 -8.91 25.70
CA ALA A 32 -23.72 -10.35 25.84
C ALA A 32 -22.60 -10.94 24.95
N ALA A 33 -22.48 -10.49 23.70
CA ALA A 33 -21.43 -10.91 22.80
C ALA A 33 -20.03 -10.48 23.28
N TYR A 34 -19.93 -9.29 23.86
CA TYR A 34 -18.69 -8.78 24.44
C TYR A 34 -18.26 -9.61 25.65
N GLU A 35 -19.16 -9.90 26.60
CA GLU A 35 -18.85 -10.73 27.77
C GLU A 35 -18.51 -12.18 27.37
N ASP A 36 -19.17 -12.75 26.36
CA ASP A 36 -18.80 -14.06 25.80
C ASP A 36 -17.36 -14.04 25.23
N ALA A 37 -17.04 -13.02 24.42
CA ALA A 37 -15.70 -12.88 23.87
C ALA A 37 -14.64 -12.71 24.97
N LYS A 38 -14.92 -11.92 25.99
CA LYS A 38 -14.07 -11.69 27.16
C LYS A 38 -13.87 -12.96 27.98
N GLY A 39 -14.96 -13.74 28.16
CA GLY A 39 -14.94 -15.02 28.87
C GLY A 39 -14.05 -16.09 28.20
N LYS A 40 -13.79 -15.97 26.91
CA LYS A 40 -12.87 -16.87 26.17
C LYS A 40 -11.41 -16.69 26.53
N GLY A 41 -11.03 -15.64 27.27
CA GLY A 41 -9.67 -15.39 27.71
C GLY A 41 -8.65 -15.26 26.56
N LEU A 42 -9.08 -14.79 25.41
CA LEU A 42 -8.24 -14.67 24.21
C LEU A 42 -7.12 -13.64 24.45
N LYS A 43 -5.90 -14.01 24.08
CA LYS A 43 -4.72 -13.11 24.08
C LYS A 43 -4.40 -12.74 22.64
N LEU A 44 -5.15 -11.80 22.09
CA LEU A 44 -5.00 -11.35 20.69
C LEU A 44 -4.30 -9.98 20.68
N ASP A 45 -3.28 -9.86 19.83
CA ASP A 45 -2.62 -8.59 19.53
C ASP A 45 -3.12 -8.09 18.16
N MET A 46 -3.87 -7.00 18.17
CA MET A 46 -4.39 -6.34 16.96
C MET A 46 -3.62 -5.06 16.62
N SER A 47 -2.55 -4.76 17.34
CA SER A 47 -1.78 -3.52 17.16
C SER A 47 -1.01 -3.49 15.84
N ARG A 48 -0.69 -4.67 15.28
CA ARG A 48 0.02 -4.79 14.00
C ARG A 48 -0.43 -6.02 13.22
N GLY A 49 -0.61 -5.83 11.90
CA GLY A 49 -0.79 -6.94 10.96
C GLY A 49 0.55 -7.64 10.73
N LYS A 50 0.70 -8.85 11.29
CA LYS A 50 1.88 -9.70 11.13
C LYS A 50 1.46 -11.08 10.63
N PRO A 51 2.24 -11.74 9.76
CA PRO A 51 2.05 -13.16 9.47
C PRO A 51 2.11 -13.99 10.77
N SER A 52 1.29 -15.01 10.87
CA SER A 52 1.35 -15.98 11.96
C SER A 52 2.62 -16.85 11.85
N ALA A 53 3.02 -17.50 12.93
CA ALA A 53 4.15 -18.44 12.91
C ALA A 53 3.96 -19.52 11.84
N ALA A 54 2.77 -20.11 11.73
CA ALA A 54 2.47 -21.12 10.72
C ALA A 54 2.62 -20.61 9.28
N GLN A 55 2.30 -19.34 9.01
CA GLN A 55 2.55 -18.72 7.70
C GLN A 55 4.03 -18.51 7.43
N LEU A 56 4.81 -18.13 8.44
CA LEU A 56 6.26 -17.98 8.32
C LEU A 56 6.95 -19.34 8.13
N ASP A 57 6.51 -20.37 8.84
CA ASP A 57 7.04 -21.75 8.73
C ASP A 57 6.89 -22.29 7.30
N MET A 58 5.85 -21.89 6.57
CA MET A 58 5.66 -22.27 5.14
C MET A 58 6.80 -21.77 4.24
N THR A 59 7.49 -20.72 4.61
CA THR A 59 8.58 -20.14 3.81
C THR A 59 9.96 -20.63 4.23
N MET A 60 10.08 -21.33 5.37
CA MET A 60 11.36 -21.81 5.90
C MET A 60 12.17 -22.67 4.92
N PRO A 61 11.56 -23.56 4.08
CA PRO A 61 12.31 -24.33 3.10
C PRO A 61 13.12 -23.48 2.09
N ILE A 62 12.78 -22.18 1.92
CA ILE A 62 13.55 -21.26 1.09
C ILE A 62 15.01 -21.12 1.60
N MET A 63 15.23 -21.25 2.88
CA MET A 63 16.55 -21.14 3.49
C MET A 63 17.51 -22.27 3.06
N ASP A 64 16.98 -23.39 2.62
CA ASP A 64 17.75 -24.58 2.21
C ASP A 64 17.96 -24.68 0.68
N VAL A 65 17.37 -23.72 -0.07
CA VAL A 65 17.47 -23.73 -1.56
C VAL A 65 18.88 -23.40 -2.02
N LEU A 66 19.60 -22.56 -1.27
CA LEU A 66 20.97 -22.15 -1.60
C LEU A 66 21.93 -22.61 -0.50
N ASN A 67 23.00 -23.30 -0.92
CA ASN A 67 24.07 -23.76 -0.03
C ASN A 67 25.42 -23.68 -0.75
N ALA A 68 26.51 -24.15 -0.11
CA ALA A 68 27.86 -24.07 -0.67
C ALA A 68 28.04 -24.84 -1.99
N GLU A 69 27.18 -25.82 -2.26
CA GLU A 69 27.23 -26.65 -3.48
C GLU A 69 26.30 -26.14 -4.60
N SER A 70 25.54 -25.09 -4.33
CA SER A 70 24.60 -24.52 -5.31
C SER A 70 25.35 -23.82 -6.44
N ASP A 71 24.88 -23.98 -7.68
CA ASP A 71 25.30 -23.12 -8.78
C ASP A 71 24.68 -21.72 -8.58
N LEU A 72 25.54 -20.75 -8.39
CA LEU A 72 25.18 -19.35 -8.13
C LEU A 72 25.40 -18.48 -9.37
N ARG A 73 25.32 -19.06 -10.57
CA ARG A 73 25.40 -18.35 -11.84
C ARG A 73 24.04 -18.25 -12.51
N THR A 74 23.84 -17.15 -13.21
CA THR A 74 22.68 -17.00 -14.10
C THR A 74 22.82 -17.93 -15.31
N GLU A 75 21.76 -18.14 -16.07
CA GLU A 75 21.81 -18.86 -17.36
C GLU A 75 22.84 -18.24 -18.34
N ALA A 76 23.05 -16.92 -18.26
CA ALA A 76 24.05 -16.20 -19.04
C ALA A 76 25.47 -16.28 -18.44
N GLY A 77 25.68 -17.03 -17.36
CA GLY A 77 26.99 -17.24 -16.73
C GLY A 77 27.45 -16.13 -15.78
N VAL A 78 26.59 -15.17 -15.45
CA VAL A 78 26.91 -14.10 -14.49
C VAL A 78 26.97 -14.68 -13.08
N ASP A 79 28.06 -14.48 -12.36
CA ASP A 79 28.20 -14.91 -10.97
C ASP A 79 27.41 -14.00 -10.01
N CYS A 80 26.34 -14.52 -9.45
CA CYS A 80 25.43 -13.76 -8.56
C CYS A 80 26.08 -13.36 -7.21
N ARG A 81 27.26 -13.87 -6.89
CA ARG A 81 28.01 -13.48 -5.70
C ARG A 81 28.77 -12.17 -5.89
N ASN A 82 28.84 -11.66 -7.12
CA ASN A 82 29.56 -10.45 -7.45
C ASN A 82 28.61 -9.29 -7.74
N TYR A 83 29.16 -8.09 -7.74
CA TYR A 83 28.42 -6.88 -8.09
C TYR A 83 28.43 -6.64 -9.62
N GLY A 84 27.64 -5.64 -10.08
CA GLY A 84 27.62 -5.20 -11.48
C GLY A 84 26.29 -5.30 -12.18
N VAL A 85 25.31 -6.01 -11.60
CA VAL A 85 23.93 -6.04 -12.10
C VAL A 85 23.09 -5.11 -11.24
N MET A 86 22.73 -3.94 -11.78
CA MET A 86 22.12 -2.86 -10.97
C MET A 86 20.60 -2.96 -10.87
N ASP A 87 19.93 -3.60 -11.81
CA ASP A 87 18.47 -3.61 -11.95
C ASP A 87 17.83 -5.01 -11.81
N GLY A 88 18.64 -5.99 -11.42
CA GLY A 88 18.23 -7.37 -11.23
C GLY A 88 18.70 -8.31 -12.33
N ILE A 89 18.93 -9.57 -11.97
CA ILE A 89 19.28 -10.61 -12.94
C ILE A 89 18.09 -10.91 -13.86
N PRO A 90 18.32 -11.35 -15.10
CA PRO A 90 17.24 -11.60 -16.07
C PRO A 90 16.16 -12.54 -15.55
N GLU A 91 16.54 -13.60 -14.84
CA GLU A 91 15.62 -14.59 -14.27
C GLU A 91 14.68 -13.94 -13.24
N ALA A 92 15.20 -13.09 -12.37
CA ALA A 92 14.39 -12.37 -11.37
C ALA A 92 13.45 -11.35 -12.05
N LYS A 93 13.93 -10.64 -13.08
CA LYS A 93 13.10 -9.71 -13.86
C LYS A 93 11.98 -10.44 -14.59
N THR A 94 12.26 -11.60 -15.16
CA THR A 94 11.27 -12.45 -15.83
C THR A 94 10.21 -12.93 -14.84
N LEU A 95 10.62 -13.45 -13.68
CA LEU A 95 9.70 -13.92 -12.63
C LEU A 95 8.81 -12.78 -12.13
N MET A 96 9.39 -11.66 -11.77
CA MET A 96 8.63 -10.50 -11.24
C MET A 96 7.75 -9.88 -12.33
N GLY A 97 8.23 -9.83 -13.57
CA GLY A 97 7.43 -9.36 -14.71
C GLY A 97 6.18 -10.21 -14.93
N ALA A 98 6.33 -11.54 -14.87
CA ALA A 98 5.19 -12.46 -14.97
C ALA A 98 4.18 -12.25 -13.83
N MET A 99 4.64 -12.04 -12.59
CA MET A 99 3.78 -11.76 -11.45
C MET A 99 3.02 -10.43 -11.57
N MET A 100 3.63 -9.42 -12.17
CA MET A 100 3.06 -8.09 -12.34
C MET A 100 2.30 -7.90 -13.67
N GLY A 101 2.39 -8.84 -14.59
CA GLY A 101 1.79 -8.74 -15.92
C GLY A 101 2.49 -7.70 -16.82
N VAL A 102 3.81 -7.50 -16.67
CA VAL A 102 4.61 -6.57 -17.46
C VAL A 102 5.83 -7.26 -18.07
N ALA A 103 6.38 -6.69 -19.15
CA ALA A 103 7.58 -7.21 -19.79
C ALA A 103 8.80 -7.06 -18.86
N PRO A 104 9.75 -8.03 -18.84
CA PRO A 104 10.92 -8.02 -17.97
C PRO A 104 11.77 -6.74 -18.07
N GLU A 105 11.83 -6.13 -19.23
CA GLU A 105 12.58 -4.89 -19.47
C GLU A 105 12.03 -3.69 -18.69
N LYS A 106 10.78 -3.77 -18.23
CA LYS A 106 10.10 -2.75 -17.41
C LYS A 106 10.28 -3.00 -15.91
N VAL A 107 10.99 -4.06 -15.53
CA VAL A 107 11.17 -4.47 -14.13
C VAL A 107 12.55 -4.03 -13.64
N ILE A 108 12.56 -3.40 -12.48
CA ILE A 108 13.78 -3.15 -11.69
C ILE A 108 13.61 -3.89 -10.36
N VAL A 109 14.50 -4.81 -10.07
CA VAL A 109 14.51 -5.57 -8.81
C VAL A 109 15.30 -4.77 -7.78
N CYS A 110 14.60 -4.39 -6.72
CA CYS A 110 15.18 -3.63 -5.61
C CYS A 110 15.15 -4.44 -4.31
N GLY A 111 15.47 -3.80 -3.18
CA GLY A 111 15.30 -4.39 -1.85
C GLY A 111 13.82 -4.66 -1.51
N ASN A 112 13.61 -5.41 -0.45
CA ASN A 112 12.29 -5.94 -0.05
C ASN A 112 11.36 -4.92 0.66
N ALA A 113 11.81 -3.70 0.92
CA ALA A 113 11.03 -2.68 1.60
C ALA A 113 10.52 -1.60 0.63
N SER A 114 9.25 -1.67 0.23
CA SER A 114 8.62 -0.70 -0.67
C SER A 114 8.73 0.75 -0.14
N LEU A 115 8.68 0.94 1.16
CA LEU A 115 8.82 2.27 1.78
C LEU A 115 10.19 2.89 1.51
N THR A 116 11.26 2.08 1.48
CA THR A 116 12.60 2.54 1.10
C THR A 116 12.64 3.01 -0.36
N ILE A 117 11.96 2.28 -1.25
CA ILE A 117 11.86 2.64 -2.67
C ILE A 117 11.12 3.98 -2.83
N MET A 118 10.01 4.14 -2.14
CA MET A 118 9.22 5.39 -2.12
C MET A 118 10.05 6.57 -1.60
N TYR A 119 10.73 6.38 -0.48
CA TYR A 119 11.63 7.38 0.09
C TYR A 119 12.73 7.78 -0.90
N ASN A 120 13.41 6.81 -1.50
CA ASN A 120 14.47 7.04 -2.47
C ASN A 120 13.97 7.79 -3.71
N THR A 121 12.74 7.47 -4.17
CA THR A 121 12.11 8.16 -5.31
C THR A 121 11.86 9.61 -5.00
N VAL A 122 11.27 9.92 -3.83
CA VAL A 122 11.03 11.30 -3.40
C VAL A 122 12.35 12.04 -3.17
N SER A 123 13.32 11.40 -2.48
CA SER A 123 14.65 11.96 -2.25
C SER A 123 15.35 12.33 -3.55
N ARG A 124 15.30 11.46 -4.55
CA ARG A 124 15.87 11.72 -5.87
C ARG A 124 15.15 12.86 -6.58
N SER A 125 13.82 12.92 -6.49
CA SER A 125 13.03 14.03 -7.05
C SER A 125 13.41 15.37 -6.42
N VAL A 126 13.63 15.38 -5.09
CA VAL A 126 14.05 16.57 -4.36
C VAL A 126 15.45 17.01 -4.76
N THR A 127 16.40 16.10 -4.86
CA THR A 127 17.82 16.42 -5.02
C THR A 127 18.27 16.58 -6.47
N HIS A 128 17.76 15.75 -7.38
CA HIS A 128 18.24 15.65 -8.78
C HIS A 128 17.15 15.91 -9.81
N GLY A 129 15.87 15.82 -9.41
CA GLY A 129 14.75 15.73 -10.36
C GLY A 129 14.64 14.33 -10.98
N ILE A 130 13.52 14.08 -11.64
CA ILE A 130 13.21 12.83 -12.35
C ILE A 130 12.73 13.17 -13.76
N CYS A 131 13.00 12.28 -14.71
CA CYS A 131 12.58 12.44 -16.11
C CYS A 131 12.94 13.80 -16.73
N GLY A 132 14.08 14.37 -16.36
CA GLY A 132 14.53 15.68 -16.86
C GLY A 132 13.87 16.88 -16.18
N SER A 133 13.05 16.68 -15.15
CA SER A 133 12.41 17.78 -14.41
C SER A 133 13.41 18.52 -13.52
N THR A 134 13.06 19.77 -13.18
CA THR A 134 13.79 20.56 -12.19
C THR A 134 13.77 19.86 -10.83
N PRO A 135 14.92 19.72 -10.14
CA PRO A 135 14.97 19.23 -8.76
C PRO A 135 14.00 20.01 -7.85
N TRP A 136 13.23 19.28 -7.04
CA TRP A 136 12.20 19.94 -6.22
C TRP A 136 12.77 20.91 -5.18
N CYS A 137 14.01 20.69 -4.73
CA CYS A 137 14.69 21.64 -3.84
C CYS A 137 14.95 23.03 -4.48
N LYS A 138 14.80 23.17 -5.79
CA LYS A 138 14.93 24.43 -6.53
C LYS A 138 13.57 25.08 -6.84
N LEU A 139 12.48 24.48 -6.43
CA LEU A 139 11.13 25.00 -6.57
C LEU A 139 10.75 25.78 -5.32
N ASP A 140 9.98 26.86 -5.49
CA ASP A 140 9.50 27.66 -4.37
C ASP A 140 8.60 26.85 -3.44
N LYS A 141 7.82 25.91 -4.02
CA LYS A 141 6.86 25.10 -3.29
C LYS A 141 6.64 23.75 -3.96
N VAL A 142 6.49 22.72 -3.15
CA VAL A 142 6.09 21.38 -3.58
C VAL A 142 4.91 20.91 -2.75
N LYS A 143 3.91 20.35 -3.39
CA LYS A 143 2.71 19.79 -2.77
C LYS A 143 2.49 18.37 -3.21
N PHE A 144 1.87 17.57 -2.33
CA PHE A 144 1.55 16.19 -2.56
C PHE A 144 0.11 15.90 -2.16
N LEU A 145 -0.61 15.19 -3.02
CA LEU A 145 -1.96 14.75 -2.70
C LEU A 145 -1.91 13.51 -1.81
N CYS A 146 -2.66 13.55 -0.75
CA CYS A 146 -2.68 12.52 0.29
C CYS A 146 -4.11 12.00 0.47
N PRO A 147 -4.49 10.89 -0.18
CA PRO A 147 -5.78 10.25 0.04
C PRO A 147 -5.93 9.81 1.50
N VAL A 148 -7.02 10.27 2.14
CA VAL A 148 -7.29 10.04 3.56
C VAL A 148 -8.68 9.41 3.77
N PRO A 149 -8.80 8.45 4.71
CA PRO A 149 -7.76 7.79 5.48
C PRO A 149 -6.74 7.07 4.59
N GLY A 150 -5.45 7.09 4.99
CA GLY A 150 -4.36 6.49 4.22
C GLY A 150 -3.27 5.91 5.13
N TYR A 151 -2.22 5.38 4.52
CA TYR A 151 -1.12 4.79 5.28
C TYR A 151 -0.15 5.89 5.77
N ASP A 152 -0.08 6.06 7.07
CA ASP A 152 0.67 7.14 7.75
C ASP A 152 2.16 7.19 7.37
N ARG A 153 2.77 6.04 7.05
CA ARG A 153 4.20 5.98 6.67
C ARG A 153 4.49 6.65 5.34
N HIS A 154 3.54 6.65 4.40
CA HIS A 154 3.66 7.43 3.17
C HIS A 154 3.68 8.93 3.47
N PHE A 155 2.79 9.37 4.35
CA PHE A 155 2.70 10.79 4.74
C PHE A 155 3.97 11.24 5.49
N ALA A 156 4.54 10.38 6.32
CA ALA A 156 5.81 10.65 7.00
C ALA A 156 6.98 10.90 6.03
N VAL A 157 6.97 10.29 4.83
CA VAL A 157 7.97 10.59 3.80
C VAL A 157 7.81 12.02 3.28
N THR A 158 6.59 12.45 2.97
CA THR A 158 6.31 13.83 2.54
C THR A 158 6.63 14.86 3.61
N GLU A 159 6.25 14.58 4.85
CA GLU A 159 6.56 15.42 6.01
C GLU A 159 8.07 15.60 6.21
N HIS A 160 8.85 14.49 6.10
CA HIS A 160 10.30 14.51 6.23
C HIS A 160 10.99 15.48 5.26
N PHE A 161 10.48 15.60 4.05
CA PHE A 161 11.01 16.52 3.02
C PHE A 161 10.36 17.91 3.06
N GLY A 162 9.52 18.23 4.04
CA GLY A 162 8.82 19.51 4.14
C GLY A 162 7.84 19.78 3.01
N ILE A 163 7.33 18.73 2.37
CA ILE A 163 6.37 18.81 1.27
C ILE A 163 4.97 19.08 1.84
N GLU A 164 4.27 20.10 1.34
CA GLU A 164 2.90 20.38 1.76
C GLU A 164 1.95 19.26 1.34
N MET A 165 1.16 18.75 2.28
CA MET A 165 0.20 17.68 2.06
C MET A 165 -1.21 18.23 1.89
N ILE A 166 -1.87 17.81 0.81
CA ILE A 166 -3.28 18.14 0.52
C ILE A 166 -4.10 16.87 0.72
N ASN A 167 -5.02 16.90 1.68
CA ASN A 167 -5.91 15.77 1.94
C ASN A 167 -6.95 15.61 0.83
N ILE A 168 -7.05 14.40 0.29
CA ILE A 168 -8.06 14.00 -0.69
C ILE A 168 -8.98 12.95 -0.05
N PRO A 169 -10.30 13.15 -0.01
CA PRO A 169 -11.22 12.15 0.52
C PRO A 169 -11.12 10.82 -0.23
N MET A 170 -11.15 9.69 0.50
CA MET A 170 -11.25 8.35 -0.07
C MET A 170 -12.71 7.95 -0.23
N THR A 171 -13.02 7.33 -1.35
CA THR A 171 -14.30 6.66 -1.64
C THR A 171 -14.10 5.14 -1.76
N PRO A 172 -15.13 4.32 -1.76
CA PRO A 172 -15.00 2.86 -1.97
C PRO A 172 -14.33 2.45 -3.29
N THR A 173 -14.27 3.36 -4.26
CA THR A 173 -13.69 3.13 -5.60
C THR A 173 -12.33 3.79 -5.81
N GLY A 174 -11.78 4.44 -4.79
CA GLY A 174 -10.51 5.16 -4.83
C GLY A 174 -10.62 6.58 -4.28
N PRO A 175 -9.61 7.45 -4.45
CA PRO A 175 -9.69 8.85 -4.05
C PRO A 175 -10.75 9.61 -4.87
N ASP A 176 -11.21 10.72 -4.34
CA ASP A 176 -12.06 11.66 -5.08
C ASP A 176 -11.28 12.23 -6.27
N MET A 177 -11.54 11.66 -7.44
CA MET A 177 -10.80 11.99 -8.67
C MET A 177 -11.14 13.37 -9.21
N ASP A 178 -12.30 13.94 -8.91
CA ASP A 178 -12.64 15.29 -9.33
C ASP A 178 -11.76 16.31 -8.61
N LEU A 179 -11.52 16.09 -7.32
CA LEU A 179 -10.57 16.89 -6.56
C LEU A 179 -9.12 16.65 -6.99
N VAL A 180 -8.74 15.41 -7.27
CA VAL A 180 -7.38 15.09 -7.77
C VAL A 180 -7.12 15.83 -9.07
N GLU A 181 -7.98 15.70 -10.07
CA GLU A 181 -7.85 16.35 -11.37
C GLU A 181 -7.86 17.87 -11.24
N LYS A 182 -8.71 18.42 -10.38
CA LYS A 182 -8.75 19.85 -10.10
C LYS A 182 -7.39 20.35 -9.62
N TYR A 183 -6.83 19.75 -8.56
CA TYR A 183 -5.55 20.18 -8.01
C TYR A 183 -4.40 20.02 -9.00
N VAL A 184 -4.36 18.93 -9.76
CA VAL A 184 -3.30 18.70 -10.76
C VAL A 184 -3.36 19.72 -11.89
N ASN A 185 -4.55 20.13 -12.31
CA ASN A 185 -4.73 21.08 -13.40
C ASN A 185 -4.53 22.55 -12.97
N GLU A 186 -4.91 22.88 -11.74
CA GLU A 186 -4.92 24.28 -11.26
C GLU A 186 -3.66 24.68 -10.49
N ASP A 187 -2.93 23.72 -9.90
CA ASP A 187 -1.80 24.00 -9.03
C ASP A 187 -0.51 23.30 -9.50
N PRO A 188 0.38 24.04 -10.17
CA PRO A 188 1.64 23.50 -10.67
C PRO A 188 2.63 23.07 -9.57
N ALA A 189 2.37 23.43 -8.31
CA ALA A 189 3.17 22.96 -7.17
C ALA A 189 2.85 21.50 -6.78
N VAL A 190 1.73 20.94 -7.22
CA VAL A 190 1.38 19.52 -7.02
C VAL A 190 2.30 18.64 -7.87
N LYS A 191 3.08 17.78 -7.23
CA LYS A 191 4.09 16.94 -7.89
C LYS A 191 3.84 15.45 -7.77
N GLY A 192 2.89 15.04 -6.95
CA GLY A 192 2.59 13.62 -6.80
C GLY A 192 1.40 13.36 -5.90
N ILE A 193 1.05 12.09 -5.84
CA ILE A 193 -0.02 11.53 -5.00
C ILE A 193 0.40 10.19 -4.45
N TRP A 194 0.06 9.91 -3.20
CA TRP A 194 0.20 8.57 -2.64
C TRP A 194 -0.98 7.69 -3.04
N CYS A 195 -0.70 6.52 -3.60
CA CYS A 195 -1.72 5.58 -4.04
C CYS A 195 -1.48 4.17 -3.49
N VAL A 196 -2.55 3.52 -3.02
CA VAL A 196 -2.60 2.08 -2.73
C VAL A 196 -3.78 1.48 -3.48
N PRO A 197 -3.63 1.17 -4.79
CA PRO A 197 -4.77 0.84 -5.66
C PRO A 197 -5.49 -0.45 -5.33
N LYS A 198 -4.84 -1.39 -4.63
CA LYS A 198 -5.46 -2.65 -4.20
C LYS A 198 -5.34 -2.79 -2.69
N TYR A 199 -6.48 -3.08 -2.05
CA TYR A 199 -6.55 -3.34 -0.61
C TYR A 199 -5.93 -2.23 0.22
N SER A 200 -6.37 -0.98 -0.04
CA SER A 200 -5.85 0.22 0.61
C SER A 200 -5.82 0.10 2.14
N ASN A 201 -4.81 0.67 2.76
CA ASN A 201 -4.68 0.72 4.21
C ASN A 201 -5.13 2.11 4.71
N PRO A 202 -6.15 2.22 5.61
CA PRO A 202 -6.76 1.13 6.41
C PRO A 202 -8.06 0.52 5.86
N GLN A 203 -8.69 1.08 4.82
CA GLN A 203 -10.08 0.71 4.46
C GLN A 203 -10.20 -0.61 3.67
N GLY A 204 -9.12 -1.12 3.07
CA GLY A 204 -9.15 -2.29 2.21
C GLY A 204 -9.83 -2.05 0.85
N TYR A 205 -10.00 -0.81 0.43
CA TYR A 205 -10.61 -0.47 -0.85
C TYR A 205 -9.71 -0.86 -2.03
N THR A 206 -10.33 -1.23 -3.14
CA THR A 206 -9.65 -1.44 -4.42
C THR A 206 -10.19 -0.42 -5.41
N TYR A 207 -9.27 0.30 -6.07
CA TYR A 207 -9.66 1.33 -7.03
C TYR A 207 -10.41 0.71 -8.21
N SER A 208 -11.45 1.40 -8.67
CA SER A 208 -12.18 1.01 -9.86
C SER A 208 -11.32 1.16 -11.12
N LYS A 209 -11.70 0.46 -12.19
CA LYS A 209 -11.07 0.61 -13.50
C LYS A 209 -11.12 2.07 -13.97
N GLU A 210 -12.26 2.75 -13.78
CA GLU A 210 -12.43 4.16 -14.11
C GLU A 210 -11.44 5.05 -13.35
N THR A 211 -11.29 4.85 -12.04
CA THR A 211 -10.30 5.59 -11.22
C THR A 211 -8.89 5.42 -11.77
N VAL A 212 -8.49 4.19 -12.11
CA VAL A 212 -7.15 3.91 -12.68
C VAL A 212 -6.98 4.55 -14.05
N GLU A 213 -8.00 4.53 -14.91
CA GLU A 213 -7.96 5.18 -16.22
C GLU A 213 -7.86 6.70 -16.10
N ARG A 214 -8.51 7.31 -15.11
CA ARG A 214 -8.39 8.74 -14.82
C ARG A 214 -6.98 9.12 -14.35
N PHE A 215 -6.32 8.29 -13.57
CA PHE A 215 -4.91 8.50 -13.21
C PHE A 215 -3.95 8.43 -14.39
N ALA A 216 -4.30 7.69 -15.43
CA ALA A 216 -3.44 7.52 -16.61
C ALA A 216 -3.55 8.65 -17.64
N ARG A 217 -4.50 9.54 -17.50
CA ARG A 217 -4.72 10.72 -18.38
C ARG A 217 -3.89 11.91 -17.95
#